data_31ef3205e487771a923e07842ecf32ac
#
_entry.id   31ef3205e487771a923e07842ecf32ac
#
_cell.length_a   1.000
_cell.length_b   1.000
_cell.length_c   1.000
_cell.angle_alpha   90.00
_cell.angle_beta   90.00
_cell.angle_gamma   90.00
#
_symmetry.space_group_name_H-M   'P 1'
#
loop_
_entity.id
_entity.type
_entity.pdbx_description
1 polymer ?
#
loop_
_entity_poly.entity_id
_entity_poly.type
_entity_poly.pdbx_seq_one_letter_code
_entity_poly.pdbx_strand_id
1 'polypeptide(L)'
;MTSAEQLLNEVEAHIADFFAQKISPEYVFHDLGHTIQTVAAAKTIGEGFRLDTQDLLKLQLATWFHDTGYEDGPAGHEERSCANAAKFLAGKISAEDISEIQACIRATKVPQQPESLLEQIIADADLSHLGMSIYWDRTSRLRQEFVLTRNKVMSDQDWVDFEINFMLTHEYHTVVAQELFNKRKAKHIQQLLKQKRRLNPDLAPSVDEISLMEEKEKTGDLKKVLKESENEIKSARFGRGVETMYRTTYRTHTNLSAMADSKANLMLSVNAIVITLLVSNLLPKLQEGATWKVIVPTILLTATCLGSMVFATLATRPKITEGTVTREAIKQRKANLLFFGNFYNMQLEDFQWGVNEMLTDPEFLYSSMSRDLYFLGIVLAKKYKYLSACYNIFMFGLIISMAAFAVAATM
;
A
#
# COMPACT_ATOMS: atom_id res chain seq x y z
N MET A 1 -34.91 -6.50 -3.02
CA MET A 1 -34.08 -5.94 -4.11
C MET A 1 -35.00 -5.55 -5.25
N THR A 2 -34.84 -4.36 -5.78
CA THR A 2 -35.54 -3.93 -6.99
C THR A 2 -34.98 -4.67 -8.21
N SER A 3 -35.74 -4.74 -9.32
CA SER A 3 -35.26 -5.33 -10.58
C SER A 3 -33.95 -4.66 -11.08
N ALA A 4 -33.79 -3.37 -10.83
CA ALA A 4 -32.60 -2.62 -11.18
C ALA A 4 -31.38 -3.03 -10.33
N GLU A 5 -31.55 -3.22 -9.01
CA GLU A 5 -30.48 -3.69 -8.13
C GLU A 5 -30.02 -5.12 -8.47
N GLN A 6 -30.96 -5.97 -8.88
CA GLN A 6 -30.62 -7.32 -9.32
C GLN A 6 -29.78 -7.31 -10.60
N LEU A 7 -30.16 -6.47 -11.58
CA LEU A 7 -29.41 -6.30 -12.83
C LEU A 7 -28.02 -5.76 -12.59
N LEU A 8 -27.85 -4.75 -11.71
CA LEU A 8 -26.54 -4.20 -11.37
C LEU A 8 -25.63 -5.24 -10.73
N ASN A 9 -26.15 -6.07 -9.80
CA ASN A 9 -25.36 -7.12 -9.19
C ASN A 9 -24.94 -8.22 -10.20
N GLU A 10 -25.83 -8.56 -11.15
CA GLU A 10 -25.49 -9.48 -12.25
C GLU A 10 -24.38 -8.89 -13.14
N VAL A 11 -24.46 -7.60 -13.47
CA VAL A 11 -23.45 -6.91 -14.28
C VAL A 11 -22.12 -6.85 -13.53
N GLU A 12 -22.10 -6.46 -12.26
CA GLU A 12 -20.89 -6.41 -11.45
C GLU A 12 -20.18 -7.77 -11.41
N ALA A 13 -20.93 -8.85 -11.15
CA ALA A 13 -20.36 -10.20 -11.15
C ALA A 13 -19.84 -10.60 -12.54
N HIS A 14 -20.59 -10.30 -13.60
CA HIS A 14 -20.19 -10.59 -14.97
C HIS A 14 -18.91 -9.84 -15.37
N ILE A 15 -18.81 -8.54 -15.04
CA ILE A 15 -17.65 -7.70 -15.36
C ILE A 15 -16.43 -8.15 -14.56
N ALA A 16 -16.58 -8.52 -13.30
CA ALA A 16 -15.46 -9.06 -12.50
C ALA A 16 -14.89 -10.34 -13.14
N ASP A 17 -15.75 -11.27 -13.54
CA ASP A 17 -15.35 -12.49 -14.24
C ASP A 17 -14.74 -12.19 -15.63
N PHE A 18 -15.32 -11.23 -16.35
CA PHE A 18 -14.83 -10.82 -17.67
C PHE A 18 -13.41 -10.26 -17.60
N PHE A 19 -13.15 -9.35 -16.67
CA PHE A 19 -11.81 -8.80 -16.46
C PHE A 19 -10.81 -9.89 -16.07
N ALA A 20 -11.18 -10.80 -15.18
CA ALA A 20 -10.31 -11.89 -14.74
C ALA A 20 -9.95 -12.87 -15.86
N GLN A 21 -10.84 -13.10 -16.84
CA GLN A 21 -10.68 -14.12 -17.87
C GLN A 21 -10.25 -13.57 -19.23
N LYS A 22 -10.59 -12.33 -19.56
CA LYS A 22 -10.48 -11.77 -20.91
C LYS A 22 -9.49 -10.62 -21.03
N ILE A 23 -9.31 -9.81 -19.97
CA ILE A 23 -8.40 -8.67 -20.00
C ILE A 23 -7.00 -9.14 -19.63
N SER A 24 -6.02 -8.80 -20.46
CA SER A 24 -4.61 -9.12 -20.19
C SER A 24 -4.14 -8.42 -18.90
N PRO A 25 -3.38 -9.09 -18.02
CA PRO A 25 -2.82 -8.48 -16.81
C PRO A 25 -1.80 -7.36 -17.10
N GLU A 26 -1.43 -7.14 -18.36
CA GLU A 26 -0.60 -6.03 -18.80
C GLU A 26 -1.35 -4.68 -18.77
N TYR A 27 -2.70 -4.70 -18.81
CA TYR A 27 -3.54 -3.50 -18.63
C TYR A 27 -3.67 -3.15 -17.16
N VAL A 28 -2.58 -2.61 -16.58
CA VAL A 28 -2.48 -2.31 -15.15
C VAL A 28 -3.17 -0.99 -14.77
N PHE A 29 -3.50 -0.14 -15.74
CA PHE A 29 -4.32 1.08 -15.57
C PHE A 29 -5.79 0.79 -15.88
N HIS A 30 -6.11 0.21 -17.04
CA HIS A 30 -7.46 -0.18 -17.45
C HIS A 30 -7.83 -1.53 -16.83
N ASP A 31 -7.76 -1.60 -15.51
CA ASP A 31 -8.07 -2.76 -14.67
C ASP A 31 -9.49 -2.67 -14.08
N LEU A 32 -9.98 -3.77 -13.50
CA LEU A 32 -11.25 -3.78 -12.79
C LEU A 32 -11.33 -2.69 -11.70
N GLY A 33 -10.20 -2.36 -11.07
CA GLY A 33 -10.11 -1.31 -10.05
C GLY A 33 -10.40 0.08 -10.62
N HIS A 34 -9.98 0.38 -11.87
CA HIS A 34 -10.38 1.59 -12.59
C HIS A 34 -11.88 1.61 -12.81
N THR A 35 -12.44 0.54 -13.37
CA THR A 35 -13.89 0.45 -13.64
C THR A 35 -14.72 0.67 -12.36
N ILE A 36 -14.39 0.03 -11.23
CA ILE A 36 -15.08 0.25 -9.95
C ILE A 36 -15.01 1.71 -9.50
N GLN A 37 -13.86 2.34 -9.65
CA GLN A 37 -13.68 3.75 -9.26
C GLN A 37 -14.49 4.68 -10.17
N THR A 38 -14.55 4.41 -11.47
CA THR A 38 -15.32 5.15 -12.44
C THR A 38 -16.82 5.02 -12.17
N VAL A 39 -17.32 3.82 -11.84
CA VAL A 39 -18.72 3.60 -11.42
C VAL A 39 -19.07 4.41 -10.17
N ALA A 40 -18.21 4.41 -9.17
CA ALA A 40 -18.42 5.20 -7.95
C ALA A 40 -18.44 6.71 -8.23
N ALA A 41 -17.57 7.19 -9.11
CA ALA A 41 -17.53 8.60 -9.54
C ALA A 41 -18.79 8.98 -10.34
N ALA A 42 -19.20 8.14 -11.32
CA ALA A 42 -20.40 8.35 -12.11
C ALA A 42 -21.66 8.44 -11.23
N LYS A 43 -21.78 7.52 -10.27
CA LYS A 43 -22.86 7.54 -9.28
C LYS A 43 -22.87 8.85 -8.48
N THR A 44 -21.72 9.28 -7.96
CA THR A 44 -21.60 10.50 -7.16
C THR A 44 -21.98 11.74 -7.97
N ILE A 45 -21.53 11.84 -9.22
CA ILE A 45 -21.87 12.97 -10.10
C ILE A 45 -23.36 12.92 -10.44
N GLY A 46 -23.90 11.76 -10.82
CA GLY A 46 -25.31 11.57 -11.16
C GLY A 46 -26.26 11.89 -9.99
N GLU A 47 -25.92 11.52 -8.76
CA GLU A 47 -26.65 11.90 -7.54
C GLU A 47 -26.62 13.42 -7.35
N GLY A 48 -25.52 14.11 -7.68
CA GLY A 48 -25.43 15.56 -7.64
C GLY A 48 -26.39 16.26 -8.60
N PHE A 49 -26.70 15.64 -9.74
CA PHE A 49 -27.72 16.08 -10.69
C PHE A 49 -29.14 15.63 -10.34
N ARG A 50 -29.31 14.80 -9.33
CA ARG A 50 -30.60 14.18 -8.96
C ARG A 50 -31.23 13.41 -10.12
N LEU A 51 -30.42 12.64 -10.85
CA LEU A 51 -30.89 11.78 -11.92
C LEU A 51 -32.00 10.86 -11.40
N ASP A 52 -32.96 10.56 -12.22
CA ASP A 52 -33.97 9.53 -11.89
C ASP A 52 -33.33 8.14 -11.85
N THR A 53 -34.10 7.18 -11.36
CA THR A 53 -33.61 5.80 -11.15
C THR A 53 -33.22 5.12 -12.47
N GLN A 54 -33.89 5.45 -13.57
CA GLN A 54 -33.64 4.84 -14.88
C GLN A 54 -32.35 5.40 -15.50
N ASP A 55 -32.18 6.70 -15.49
CA ASP A 55 -30.97 7.37 -15.98
C ASP A 55 -29.74 6.99 -15.16
N LEU A 56 -29.88 6.91 -13.83
CA LEU A 56 -28.80 6.43 -12.97
C LEU A 56 -28.45 4.97 -13.25
N LEU A 57 -29.42 4.12 -13.54
CA LEU A 57 -29.18 2.74 -13.94
C LEU A 57 -28.43 2.66 -15.28
N LYS A 58 -28.89 3.38 -16.32
CA LYS A 58 -28.22 3.44 -17.63
C LYS A 58 -26.76 3.92 -17.51
N LEU A 59 -26.55 4.97 -16.72
CA LEU A 59 -25.22 5.51 -16.45
C LEU A 59 -24.30 4.46 -15.80
N GLN A 60 -24.77 3.78 -14.76
CA GLN A 60 -23.97 2.74 -14.09
C GLN A 60 -23.69 1.56 -15.01
N LEU A 61 -24.66 1.13 -15.79
CA LEU A 61 -24.48 0.05 -16.78
C LEU A 61 -23.41 0.44 -17.82
N ALA A 62 -23.53 1.65 -18.41
CA ALA A 62 -22.52 2.15 -19.35
C ALA A 62 -21.11 2.15 -18.73
N THR A 63 -21.02 2.63 -17.50
CA THR A 63 -19.74 2.72 -16.80
C THR A 63 -19.13 1.36 -16.48
N TRP A 64 -19.96 0.36 -16.14
CA TRP A 64 -19.44 -1.00 -15.93
C TRP A 64 -18.85 -1.62 -17.21
N PHE A 65 -19.41 -1.29 -18.39
CA PHE A 65 -18.96 -1.87 -19.66
C PHE A 65 -17.89 -1.07 -20.39
N HIS A 66 -17.60 0.20 -20.06
CA HIS A 66 -16.83 1.12 -20.90
C HIS A 66 -15.46 0.60 -21.35
N ASP A 67 -14.76 -0.14 -20.52
CA ASP A 67 -13.41 -0.67 -20.78
C ASP A 67 -13.36 -2.17 -21.11
N THR A 68 -14.51 -2.85 -21.24
CA THR A 68 -14.52 -4.29 -21.56
C THR A 68 -13.89 -4.60 -22.91
N GLY A 69 -13.86 -3.64 -23.82
CA GLY A 69 -13.25 -3.78 -25.16
C GLY A 69 -11.72 -3.87 -25.16
N TYR A 70 -11.06 -3.68 -24.02
CA TYR A 70 -9.61 -3.92 -23.90
C TYR A 70 -9.21 -5.41 -24.06
N GLU A 71 -10.19 -6.32 -24.15
CA GLU A 71 -9.91 -7.74 -24.45
C GLU A 71 -9.07 -7.97 -25.72
N ASP A 72 -9.25 -7.09 -26.74
CA ASP A 72 -8.52 -7.11 -28.00
C ASP A 72 -7.66 -5.84 -28.20
N GLY A 73 -7.24 -5.20 -27.12
CA GLY A 73 -6.34 -4.07 -27.15
C GLY A 73 -7.00 -2.69 -27.16
N PRO A 74 -6.19 -1.62 -27.12
CA PRO A 74 -6.70 -0.26 -26.92
C PRO A 74 -7.41 0.34 -28.15
N ALA A 75 -7.03 -0.06 -29.37
CA ALA A 75 -7.57 0.55 -30.60
C ALA A 75 -9.04 0.13 -30.82
N GLY A 76 -9.99 1.09 -30.74
CA GLY A 76 -11.42 0.84 -30.95
C GLY A 76 -12.06 0.03 -29.81
N HIS A 77 -11.52 0.10 -28.60
CA HIS A 77 -12.07 -0.59 -27.44
C HIS A 77 -13.48 -0.08 -27.10
N GLU A 78 -13.81 1.17 -27.34
CA GLU A 78 -15.11 1.74 -27.08
C GLU A 78 -16.22 1.02 -27.90
N GLU A 79 -15.97 0.75 -29.19
CA GLU A 79 -16.95 0.03 -30.02
C GLU A 79 -17.09 -1.44 -29.61
N ARG A 80 -16.00 -2.09 -29.19
CA ARG A 80 -16.08 -3.45 -28.64
C ARG A 80 -16.82 -3.47 -27.30
N SER A 81 -16.58 -2.47 -26.45
CA SER A 81 -17.32 -2.28 -25.20
C SER A 81 -18.81 -2.11 -25.46
N CYS A 82 -19.20 -1.32 -26.47
CA CYS A 82 -20.58 -1.18 -26.91
C CYS A 82 -21.19 -2.54 -27.35
N ALA A 83 -20.45 -3.34 -28.09
CA ALA A 83 -20.89 -4.68 -28.51
C ALA A 83 -21.05 -5.63 -27.32
N ASN A 84 -20.12 -5.62 -26.37
CA ASN A 84 -20.17 -6.40 -25.14
C ASN A 84 -21.38 -6.01 -24.28
N ALA A 85 -21.63 -4.72 -24.09
CA ALA A 85 -22.79 -4.21 -23.38
C ALA A 85 -24.10 -4.65 -24.05
N ALA A 86 -24.23 -4.44 -25.36
CA ALA A 86 -25.42 -4.82 -26.09
C ALA A 86 -25.70 -6.35 -26.03
N LYS A 87 -24.66 -7.17 -26.14
CA LYS A 87 -24.76 -8.62 -26.06
C LYS A 87 -25.27 -9.10 -24.68
N PHE A 88 -24.77 -8.50 -23.62
CA PHE A 88 -25.16 -8.89 -22.26
C PHE A 88 -26.55 -8.38 -21.88
N LEU A 89 -26.89 -7.16 -22.30
CA LEU A 89 -28.12 -6.46 -21.92
C LEU A 89 -29.32 -6.84 -22.80
N ALA A 90 -29.10 -7.51 -23.93
CA ALA A 90 -30.17 -7.96 -24.82
C ALA A 90 -31.23 -8.78 -24.09
N GLY A 91 -32.49 -8.36 -24.20
CA GLY A 91 -33.62 -9.00 -23.54
C GLY A 91 -33.78 -8.71 -22.04
N LYS A 92 -32.87 -7.97 -21.43
CA LYS A 92 -32.92 -7.53 -20.02
C LYS A 92 -33.47 -6.10 -19.87
N ILE A 93 -33.16 -5.24 -20.84
CA ILE A 93 -33.66 -3.85 -20.93
C ILE A 93 -34.11 -3.53 -22.35
N SER A 94 -34.67 -2.34 -22.57
CA SER A 94 -35.14 -1.94 -23.89
C SER A 94 -33.99 -1.71 -24.89
N ALA A 95 -34.25 -1.85 -26.18
CA ALA A 95 -33.27 -1.56 -27.22
C ALA A 95 -32.87 -0.07 -27.26
N GLU A 96 -33.78 0.80 -26.85
CA GLU A 96 -33.54 2.24 -26.72
C GLU A 96 -32.54 2.55 -25.61
N ASP A 97 -32.75 1.97 -24.41
CA ASP A 97 -31.80 2.10 -23.28
C ASP A 97 -30.41 1.54 -23.65
N ILE A 98 -30.34 0.41 -24.39
CA ILE A 98 -29.06 -0.13 -24.87
C ILE A 98 -28.35 0.88 -25.80
N SER A 99 -29.11 1.54 -26.68
CA SER A 99 -28.54 2.57 -27.59
C SER A 99 -27.98 3.76 -26.83
N GLU A 100 -28.66 4.24 -25.78
CA GLU A 100 -28.18 5.32 -24.91
C GLU A 100 -26.94 4.89 -24.11
N ILE A 101 -26.92 3.67 -23.59
CA ILE A 101 -25.74 3.11 -22.92
C ILE A 101 -24.53 3.07 -23.86
N GLN A 102 -24.74 2.66 -25.12
CA GLN A 102 -23.67 2.65 -26.12
C GLN A 102 -23.17 4.08 -26.46
N ALA A 103 -24.06 5.07 -26.51
CA ALA A 103 -23.68 6.47 -26.70
C ALA A 103 -22.80 6.96 -25.53
N CYS A 104 -23.19 6.65 -24.29
CA CYS A 104 -22.39 6.94 -23.12
C CYS A 104 -20.99 6.27 -23.16
N ILE A 105 -20.89 5.02 -23.59
CA ILE A 105 -19.61 4.32 -23.73
C ILE A 105 -18.74 5.01 -24.79
N ARG A 106 -19.29 5.40 -25.93
CA ARG A 106 -18.53 6.12 -26.98
C ARG A 106 -18.03 7.46 -26.52
N ALA A 107 -18.74 8.13 -25.61
CA ALA A 107 -18.37 9.44 -25.09
C ALA A 107 -17.08 9.42 -24.23
N THR A 108 -16.63 8.25 -23.78
CA THR A 108 -15.35 8.12 -23.07
C THR A 108 -14.14 8.22 -23.99
N LYS A 109 -14.32 8.09 -25.30
CA LYS A 109 -13.25 8.19 -26.29
C LYS A 109 -12.55 9.54 -26.26
N VAL A 110 -11.24 9.53 -26.07
CA VAL A 110 -10.41 10.74 -26.03
C VAL A 110 -9.95 11.14 -27.45
N PRO A 111 -10.12 12.43 -27.87
CA PRO A 111 -10.70 13.54 -27.11
C PRO A 111 -12.22 13.41 -26.94
N GLN A 112 -12.69 13.57 -25.70
CA GLN A 112 -14.08 13.39 -25.34
C GLN A 112 -14.98 14.47 -25.97
N GLN A 113 -16.11 14.06 -26.55
CA GLN A 113 -17.10 14.95 -27.20
C GLN A 113 -18.52 14.51 -26.81
N PRO A 114 -18.90 14.63 -25.52
CA PRO A 114 -20.23 14.22 -25.06
C PRO A 114 -21.32 15.22 -25.50
N GLU A 115 -22.47 14.69 -25.95
CA GLU A 115 -23.61 15.49 -26.41
C GLU A 115 -24.72 15.60 -25.35
N SER A 116 -24.99 14.50 -24.60
CA SER A 116 -26.02 14.44 -23.57
C SER A 116 -25.45 14.60 -22.17
N LEU A 117 -26.33 14.83 -21.17
CA LEU A 117 -25.91 14.89 -19.75
C LEU A 117 -25.30 13.58 -19.27
N LEU A 118 -25.87 12.43 -19.65
CA LEU A 118 -25.33 11.12 -19.24
C LEU A 118 -23.95 10.88 -19.83
N GLU A 119 -23.75 11.28 -21.09
CA GLU A 119 -22.44 11.22 -21.76
C GLU A 119 -21.41 12.12 -21.08
N GLN A 120 -21.81 13.35 -20.68
CA GLN A 120 -20.94 14.25 -19.93
C GLN A 120 -20.53 13.66 -18.58
N ILE A 121 -21.48 13.03 -17.88
CA ILE A 121 -21.21 12.45 -16.57
C ILE A 121 -20.25 11.26 -16.67
N ILE A 122 -20.43 10.35 -17.63
CA ILE A 122 -19.51 9.21 -17.77
C ILE A 122 -18.12 9.66 -18.23
N ALA A 123 -18.03 10.64 -19.13
CA ALA A 123 -16.77 11.22 -19.57
C ALA A 123 -15.98 11.84 -18.40
N ASP A 124 -16.68 12.60 -17.54
CA ASP A 124 -16.10 13.16 -16.32
C ASP A 124 -15.70 12.09 -15.29
N ALA A 125 -16.52 11.06 -15.16
CA ALA A 125 -16.28 9.96 -14.21
C ALA A 125 -15.04 9.15 -14.58
N ASP A 126 -14.84 8.84 -15.85
CA ASP A 126 -13.69 8.12 -16.37
C ASP A 126 -12.38 8.86 -16.04
N LEU A 127 -12.35 10.16 -16.23
CA LEU A 127 -11.18 10.99 -15.93
C LEU A 127 -11.21 11.62 -14.51
N SER A 128 -12.12 11.18 -13.64
CA SER A 128 -12.22 11.68 -12.25
C SER A 128 -10.93 11.53 -11.46
N HIS A 129 -10.15 10.50 -11.75
CA HIS A 129 -8.86 10.23 -11.08
C HIS A 129 -7.87 11.39 -11.20
N LEU A 130 -7.95 12.24 -12.24
CA LEU A 130 -7.14 13.46 -12.40
C LEU A 130 -7.31 14.44 -11.25
N GLY A 131 -8.51 14.49 -10.65
CA GLY A 131 -8.84 15.31 -9.49
C GLY A 131 -8.96 14.54 -8.17
N MET A 132 -8.56 13.27 -8.11
CA MET A 132 -8.65 12.44 -6.91
C MET A 132 -7.28 12.22 -6.23
N SER A 133 -7.28 11.75 -4.98
CA SER A 133 -6.04 11.47 -4.23
C SER A 133 -5.21 10.32 -4.80
N ILE A 134 -5.82 9.47 -5.61
CA ILE A 134 -5.20 8.32 -6.26
C ILE A 134 -4.45 8.66 -7.55
N TYR A 135 -4.46 9.92 -7.99
CA TYR A 135 -3.85 10.37 -9.25
C TYR A 135 -2.44 9.81 -9.46
N TRP A 136 -1.55 9.92 -8.45
CA TRP A 136 -0.16 9.47 -8.59
C TRP A 136 0.00 7.95 -8.74
N ASP A 137 -0.89 7.16 -8.16
CA ASP A 137 -0.91 5.71 -8.39
C ASP A 137 -1.41 5.42 -9.80
N ARG A 138 -2.51 6.06 -10.23
CA ARG A 138 -3.09 5.84 -11.55
C ARG A 138 -2.17 6.27 -12.69
N THR A 139 -1.55 7.44 -12.61
CA THR A 139 -0.61 7.89 -13.64
C THR A 139 0.65 7.01 -13.70
N SER A 140 1.13 6.51 -12.57
CA SER A 140 2.23 5.54 -12.55
C SER A 140 1.86 4.23 -13.25
N ARG A 141 0.65 3.73 -13.03
CA ARG A 141 0.11 2.54 -13.72
C ARG A 141 -0.05 2.77 -15.22
N LEU A 142 -0.54 3.94 -15.64
CA LEU A 142 -0.68 4.28 -17.06
C LEU A 142 0.70 4.28 -17.76
N ARG A 143 1.72 4.86 -17.11
CA ARG A 143 3.09 4.83 -17.64
C ARG A 143 3.61 3.40 -17.77
N GLN A 144 3.36 2.57 -16.77
CA GLN A 144 3.74 1.15 -16.79
C GLN A 144 2.99 0.40 -17.90
N GLU A 145 1.70 0.65 -18.08
CA GLU A 145 0.91 0.03 -19.14
C GLU A 145 1.42 0.40 -20.52
N PHE A 146 1.86 1.65 -20.75
CA PHE A 146 2.50 2.05 -22.02
C PHE A 146 3.77 1.24 -22.31
N VAL A 147 4.54 0.90 -21.29
CA VAL A 147 5.72 0.03 -21.46
C VAL A 147 5.30 -1.40 -21.80
N LEU A 148 4.34 -1.95 -21.05
CA LEU A 148 3.93 -3.35 -21.18
C LEU A 148 3.20 -3.63 -22.51
N THR A 149 2.26 -2.74 -22.91
CA THR A 149 1.36 -2.99 -24.04
C THR A 149 1.80 -2.36 -25.34
N ARG A 150 2.63 -1.30 -25.28
CA ARG A 150 3.04 -0.52 -26.48
C ARG A 150 4.55 -0.48 -26.68
N ASN A 151 5.32 -1.13 -25.79
CA ASN A 151 6.78 -1.03 -25.73
C ASN A 151 7.30 0.42 -25.77
N LYS A 152 6.48 1.36 -25.20
CA LYS A 152 6.77 2.79 -25.21
C LYS A 152 7.39 3.21 -23.89
N VAL A 153 8.72 3.26 -23.85
CA VAL A 153 9.48 3.80 -22.73
C VAL A 153 9.61 5.31 -22.91
N MET A 154 9.11 6.08 -21.94
CA MET A 154 9.24 7.54 -21.92
C MET A 154 10.23 7.95 -20.82
N SER A 155 11.09 8.94 -21.11
CA SER A 155 11.91 9.56 -20.06
C SER A 155 11.03 10.21 -18.98
N ASP A 156 11.58 10.51 -17.82
CA ASP A 156 10.81 11.19 -16.77
C ASP A 156 10.34 12.57 -17.22
N GLN A 157 11.14 13.25 -18.03
CA GLN A 157 10.78 14.55 -18.60
C GLN A 157 9.64 14.42 -19.61
N ASP A 158 9.75 13.52 -20.59
CA ASP A 158 8.71 13.32 -21.60
C ASP A 158 7.38 12.88 -20.94
N TRP A 159 7.45 12.08 -19.88
CA TRP A 159 6.28 11.68 -19.13
C TRP A 159 5.61 12.85 -18.41
N VAL A 160 6.39 13.67 -17.73
CA VAL A 160 5.88 14.86 -17.02
C VAL A 160 5.29 15.86 -18.02
N ASP A 161 5.91 16.07 -19.17
CA ASP A 161 5.40 16.94 -20.23
C ASP A 161 4.09 16.41 -20.85
N PHE A 162 4.00 15.09 -21.05
CA PHE A 162 2.77 14.42 -21.49
C PHE A 162 1.62 14.63 -20.49
N GLU A 163 1.87 14.39 -19.19
CA GLU A 163 0.88 14.56 -18.12
C GLU A 163 0.42 16.03 -17.98
N ILE A 164 1.35 16.99 -18.05
CA ILE A 164 1.02 18.43 -17.98
C ILE A 164 0.14 18.80 -19.16
N ASN A 165 0.51 18.43 -20.39
CA ASN A 165 -0.26 18.75 -21.58
C ASN A 165 -1.67 18.15 -21.51
N PHE A 166 -1.80 16.87 -21.15
CA PHE A 166 -3.09 16.22 -20.98
C PHE A 166 -3.95 16.90 -19.92
N MET A 167 -3.38 17.23 -18.77
CA MET A 167 -4.08 17.88 -17.67
C MET A 167 -4.53 19.29 -18.01
N LEU A 168 -3.76 20.05 -18.81
CA LEU A 168 -4.10 21.42 -19.22
C LEU A 168 -5.17 21.45 -20.32
N THR A 169 -5.18 20.47 -21.21
CA THR A 169 -6.18 20.37 -22.30
C THR A 169 -7.50 19.75 -21.86
N HIS A 170 -7.49 18.97 -20.78
CA HIS A 170 -8.70 18.34 -20.24
C HIS A 170 -9.51 19.34 -19.40
N GLU A 171 -10.82 19.40 -19.64
CA GLU A 171 -11.80 20.10 -18.79
C GLU A 171 -12.93 19.15 -18.41
N TYR A 172 -13.42 19.25 -17.17
CA TYR A 172 -14.63 18.52 -16.79
C TYR A 172 -15.86 19.22 -17.41
N HIS A 173 -16.74 18.41 -17.97
CA HIS A 173 -17.92 18.90 -18.70
C HIS A 173 -19.02 19.38 -17.74
N THR A 174 -19.21 18.69 -16.62
CA THR A 174 -20.31 18.96 -15.69
C THR A 174 -19.87 19.85 -14.52
N VAL A 175 -20.79 20.73 -14.07
CA VAL A 175 -20.52 21.61 -12.91
C VAL A 175 -20.24 20.82 -11.64
N VAL A 176 -20.90 19.67 -11.43
CA VAL A 176 -20.69 18.82 -10.27
C VAL A 176 -19.27 18.21 -10.27
N ALA A 177 -18.80 17.71 -11.41
CA ALA A 177 -17.44 17.20 -11.53
C ALA A 177 -16.39 18.32 -11.38
N GLN A 178 -16.66 19.52 -11.91
CA GLN A 178 -15.80 20.68 -11.71
C GLN A 178 -15.65 21.05 -10.23
N GLU A 179 -16.75 21.09 -9.48
CA GLU A 179 -16.73 21.36 -8.05
C GLU A 179 -15.97 20.27 -7.25
N LEU A 180 -16.18 19.01 -7.60
CA LEU A 180 -15.57 17.88 -6.92
C LEU A 180 -14.06 17.76 -7.19
N PHE A 181 -13.63 18.01 -8.44
CA PHE A 181 -12.33 17.56 -8.92
C PHE A 181 -11.36 18.68 -9.31
N ASN A 182 -11.81 19.85 -9.79
CA ASN A 182 -10.93 20.90 -10.32
C ASN A 182 -9.90 21.39 -9.31
N LYS A 183 -10.30 21.60 -8.05
CA LYS A 183 -9.38 22.08 -7.00
C LYS A 183 -8.17 21.15 -6.81
N ARG A 184 -8.38 19.85 -6.86
CA ARG A 184 -7.29 18.87 -6.69
C ARG A 184 -6.52 18.66 -7.97
N LYS A 185 -7.18 18.65 -9.13
CA LYS A 185 -6.55 18.64 -10.45
C LYS A 185 -5.55 19.79 -10.60
N ALA A 186 -5.95 21.01 -10.26
CA ALA A 186 -5.06 22.17 -10.27
C ALA A 186 -3.83 21.99 -9.37
N LYS A 187 -3.96 21.32 -8.22
CA LYS A 187 -2.81 20.99 -7.36
C LYS A 187 -1.86 19.96 -7.98
N HIS A 188 -2.41 18.95 -8.67
CA HIS A 188 -1.61 17.98 -9.39
C HIS A 188 -0.81 18.62 -10.52
N ILE A 189 -1.44 19.53 -11.29
CA ILE A 189 -0.74 20.33 -12.31
C ILE A 189 0.43 21.12 -11.70
N GLN A 190 0.21 21.80 -10.57
CA GLN A 190 1.29 22.53 -9.89
C GLN A 190 2.44 21.62 -9.43
N GLN A 191 2.13 20.39 -8.99
CA GLN A 191 3.13 19.42 -8.59
C GLN A 191 3.93 18.90 -9.79
N LEU A 192 3.25 18.65 -10.92
CA LEU A 192 3.90 18.28 -12.19
C LEU A 192 4.81 19.41 -12.69
N LEU A 193 4.36 20.68 -12.68
CA LEU A 193 5.19 21.84 -13.04
C LEU A 193 6.42 21.98 -12.15
N LYS A 194 6.29 21.71 -10.84
CA LYS A 194 7.45 21.67 -9.93
C LYS A 194 8.40 20.52 -10.28
N GLN A 195 7.89 19.38 -10.66
CA GLN A 195 8.69 18.22 -11.09
C GLN A 195 9.42 18.53 -12.40
N LYS A 196 8.75 19.12 -13.38
CA LYS A 196 9.34 19.58 -14.65
C LYS A 196 10.54 20.50 -14.42
N ARG A 197 10.39 21.51 -13.54
CA ARG A 197 11.51 22.43 -13.17
C ARG A 197 12.66 21.73 -12.49
N ARG A 198 12.41 20.68 -11.70
CA ARG A 198 13.49 19.88 -11.07
C ARG A 198 14.27 19.07 -12.10
N LEU A 199 13.57 18.57 -13.12
CA LEU A 199 14.18 17.79 -14.20
C LEU A 199 14.94 18.69 -15.19
N ASN A 200 14.49 19.96 -15.37
CA ASN A 200 15.11 20.94 -16.26
C ASN A 200 15.18 22.34 -15.59
N PRO A 201 16.21 22.61 -14.80
CA PRO A 201 16.36 23.89 -14.09
C PRO A 201 16.48 25.12 -14.99
N ASP A 202 16.92 24.94 -16.24
CA ASP A 202 17.21 26.01 -17.20
C ASP A 202 16.00 26.43 -18.08
N LEU A 203 14.86 25.74 -17.94
CA LEU A 203 13.64 26.08 -18.70
C LEU A 203 12.96 27.31 -18.09
N ALA A 204 12.82 28.35 -18.92
CA ALA A 204 11.95 29.49 -18.62
C ALA A 204 10.48 29.03 -18.51
N PRO A 205 9.65 29.63 -17.61
CA PRO A 205 8.24 29.29 -17.48
C PRO A 205 7.48 29.53 -18.80
N SER A 206 6.62 28.60 -19.18
CA SER A 206 5.75 28.75 -20.36
C SER A 206 4.68 29.83 -20.14
N VAL A 207 4.09 30.34 -21.23
CA VAL A 207 3.01 31.37 -21.17
C VAL A 207 1.83 30.87 -20.33
N ASP A 208 1.51 29.57 -20.41
CA ASP A 208 0.43 28.94 -19.63
C ASP A 208 0.80 28.83 -18.14
N GLU A 209 2.07 28.62 -17.83
CA GLU A 209 2.58 28.66 -16.44
C GLU A 209 2.48 30.07 -15.86
N ILE A 210 2.72 31.11 -16.69
CA ILE A 210 2.62 32.52 -16.30
C ILE A 210 1.15 32.90 -16.07
N SER A 211 0.21 32.49 -16.94
CA SER A 211 -1.22 32.77 -16.78
C SER A 211 -1.80 32.13 -15.52
N LEU A 212 -1.43 30.90 -15.18
CA LEU A 212 -1.79 30.23 -13.92
C LEU A 212 -1.17 30.91 -12.67
N MET A 213 -0.06 31.65 -12.83
CA MET A 213 0.53 32.45 -11.77
C MET A 213 -0.15 33.82 -11.62
N GLU A 214 -0.55 34.46 -12.72
CA GLU A 214 -1.24 35.74 -12.73
C GLU A 214 -2.68 35.65 -12.23
N GLU A 215 -3.39 34.55 -12.49
CA GLU A 215 -4.72 34.30 -11.94
C GLU A 215 -4.71 34.17 -10.40
N LYS A 216 -3.55 33.75 -9.83
CA LYS A 216 -3.32 33.71 -8.38
C LYS A 216 -3.11 35.10 -7.77
N GLU A 217 -2.62 36.06 -8.54
CA GLU A 217 -2.28 37.40 -8.02
C GLU A 217 -3.52 38.31 -7.92
N LYS A 218 -4.53 38.05 -8.74
CA LYS A 218 -5.78 38.86 -8.81
C LYS A 218 -6.80 38.56 -7.70
N THR A 219 -6.64 37.47 -6.94
CA THR A 219 -7.57 37.07 -5.88
C THR A 219 -6.94 37.09 -4.51
N GLY A 220 -6.74 38.27 -3.95
CA GLY A 220 -6.13 38.51 -2.61
C GLY A 220 -6.89 37.81 -1.46
N ASP A 221 -8.21 37.62 -1.55
CA ASP A 221 -9.00 36.85 -0.58
C ASP A 221 -8.84 35.34 -0.70
N LEU A 222 -8.55 34.85 -1.90
CA LEU A 222 -8.23 33.44 -2.12
C LEU A 222 -6.89 33.05 -1.46
N LYS A 223 -5.95 34.00 -1.30
CA LYS A 223 -4.65 33.77 -0.65
C LYS A 223 -4.81 33.38 0.82
N LYS A 224 -5.79 33.94 1.52
CA LYS A 224 -6.04 33.67 2.95
C LYS A 224 -6.72 32.30 3.12
N VAL A 225 -7.76 32.04 2.33
CA VAL A 225 -8.46 30.74 2.32
C VAL A 225 -7.56 29.61 1.81
N LEU A 226 -6.72 29.87 0.80
CA LEU A 226 -5.74 28.90 0.29
C LEU A 226 -4.61 28.62 1.29
N LYS A 227 -4.16 29.62 2.05
CA LYS A 227 -3.12 29.43 3.07
C LYS A 227 -3.66 28.63 4.27
N GLU A 228 -4.90 28.87 4.68
CA GLU A 228 -5.56 28.07 5.72
C GLU A 228 -5.83 26.64 5.22
N SER A 229 -6.35 26.46 4.01
CA SER A 229 -6.54 25.13 3.42
C SER A 229 -5.24 24.42 3.04
N GLU A 230 -4.16 25.15 2.69
CA GLU A 230 -2.81 24.58 2.49
C GLU A 230 -2.21 24.05 3.79
N ASN A 231 -2.45 24.73 4.90
CA ASN A 231 -2.00 24.26 6.21
C ASN A 231 -2.80 23.05 6.70
N GLU A 232 -4.11 23.03 6.49
CA GLU A 232 -4.96 21.87 6.78
C GLU A 232 -4.62 20.66 5.89
N ILE A 233 -4.33 20.89 4.60
CA ILE A 233 -3.97 19.81 3.68
C ILE A 233 -2.52 19.36 3.89
N LYS A 234 -1.59 20.25 4.24
CA LYS A 234 -0.23 19.87 4.65
C LYS A 234 -0.26 19.03 5.91
N SER A 235 -1.07 19.39 6.90
CA SER A 235 -1.24 18.61 8.12
C SER A 235 -1.90 17.26 7.86
N ALA A 236 -2.94 17.19 7.03
CA ALA A 236 -3.63 15.93 6.66
C ALA A 236 -2.80 15.03 5.71
N ARG A 237 -1.95 15.59 4.84
CA ARG A 237 -0.99 14.82 4.02
C ARG A 237 0.21 14.35 4.83
N PHE A 238 0.73 15.22 5.67
CA PHE A 238 1.78 14.87 6.63
C PHE A 238 1.28 13.75 7.54
N GLY A 239 0.07 13.85 8.09
CA GLY A 239 -0.54 12.84 8.93
C GLY A 239 -0.67 11.48 8.23
N ARG A 240 -1.18 11.42 6.99
CA ARG A 240 -1.32 10.16 6.23
C ARG A 240 0.01 9.54 5.80
N GLY A 241 0.97 10.37 5.39
CA GLY A 241 2.33 9.92 5.06
C GLY A 241 3.04 9.34 6.28
N VAL A 242 2.94 10.04 7.39
CA VAL A 242 3.48 9.63 8.68
C VAL A 242 2.80 8.35 9.18
N GLU A 243 1.47 8.27 9.13
CA GLU A 243 0.73 7.04 9.49
C GLU A 243 1.16 5.84 8.66
N THR A 244 1.28 6.00 7.34
CA THR A 244 1.72 4.93 6.44
C THR A 244 3.16 4.51 6.75
N MET A 245 4.06 5.46 6.98
CA MET A 245 5.45 5.19 7.38
C MET A 245 5.49 4.39 8.68
N TYR A 246 4.78 4.83 9.73
CA TYR A 246 4.76 4.13 11.01
C TYR A 246 4.15 2.73 10.89
N ARG A 247 3.03 2.58 10.20
CA ARG A 247 2.37 1.29 9.97
C ARG A 247 3.29 0.31 9.25
N THR A 248 3.97 0.76 8.19
CA THR A 248 4.89 -0.07 7.41
C THR A 248 6.11 -0.44 8.23
N THR A 249 6.72 0.52 8.93
CA THR A 249 7.91 0.29 9.76
C THR A 249 7.59 -0.63 10.92
N TYR A 250 6.46 -0.43 11.62
CA TYR A 250 6.01 -1.30 12.70
C TYR A 250 5.80 -2.73 12.22
N ARG A 251 5.12 -2.93 11.08
CA ARG A 251 4.94 -4.26 10.46
C ARG A 251 6.28 -4.91 10.12
N THR A 252 7.22 -4.15 9.57
CA THR A 252 8.56 -4.65 9.24
C THR A 252 9.30 -5.10 10.50
N HIS A 253 9.30 -4.30 11.56
CA HIS A 253 9.94 -4.66 12.83
C HIS A 253 9.31 -5.92 13.46
N THR A 254 7.98 -6.02 13.44
CA THR A 254 7.26 -7.20 13.96
C THR A 254 7.58 -8.46 13.17
N ASN A 255 7.60 -8.37 11.83
CA ASN A 255 7.96 -9.48 10.97
C ASN A 255 9.42 -9.92 11.16
N LEU A 256 10.36 -8.97 11.26
CA LEU A 256 11.77 -9.28 11.53
C LEU A 256 11.95 -9.92 12.90
N SER A 257 11.19 -9.49 13.92
CA SER A 257 11.21 -10.13 15.25
C SER A 257 10.68 -11.55 15.19
N ALA A 258 9.55 -11.79 14.50
CA ALA A 258 8.98 -13.13 14.31
C ALA A 258 9.94 -14.05 13.52
N MET A 259 10.62 -13.53 12.50
CA MET A 259 11.66 -14.29 11.77
C MET A 259 12.86 -14.65 12.67
N ALA A 260 13.29 -13.75 13.56
CA ALA A 260 14.36 -14.04 14.49
C ALA A 260 13.96 -15.15 15.48
N ASP A 261 12.72 -15.07 16.02
CA ASP A 261 12.19 -16.10 16.92
C ASP A 261 12.06 -17.45 16.22
N SER A 262 11.56 -17.48 14.97
CA SER A 262 11.46 -18.71 14.17
C SER A 262 12.82 -19.36 13.91
N LYS A 263 13.85 -18.56 13.55
CA LYS A 263 15.23 -19.04 13.36
C LYS A 263 15.86 -19.56 14.65
N ALA A 264 15.60 -18.90 15.77
CA ALA A 264 16.09 -19.36 17.08
C ALA A 264 15.42 -20.68 17.49
N ASN A 265 14.11 -20.83 17.28
CA ASN A 265 13.39 -22.08 17.55
C ASN A 265 13.89 -23.25 16.67
N LEU A 266 14.19 -22.96 15.38
CA LEU A 266 14.81 -23.95 14.48
C LEU A 266 16.16 -24.42 15.07
N MET A 267 17.01 -23.52 15.53
CA MET A 267 18.29 -23.86 16.15
C MET A 267 18.12 -24.64 17.44
N LEU A 268 17.13 -24.31 18.28
CA LEU A 268 16.80 -25.11 19.48
C LEU A 268 16.43 -26.54 19.10
N SER A 269 15.58 -26.72 18.09
CA SER A 269 15.15 -28.03 17.61
C SER A 269 16.32 -28.86 17.07
N VAL A 270 17.16 -28.26 16.22
CA VAL A 270 18.34 -28.94 15.65
C VAL A 270 19.29 -29.37 16.75
N ASN A 271 19.65 -28.49 17.67
CA ASN A 271 20.54 -28.82 18.78
C ASN A 271 19.95 -29.90 19.70
N ALA A 272 18.64 -29.87 19.97
CA ALA A 272 17.97 -30.90 20.79
C ALA A 272 18.04 -32.27 20.11
N ILE A 273 17.81 -32.34 18.79
CA ILE A 273 17.94 -33.61 18.03
C ILE A 273 19.38 -34.15 18.12
N VAL A 274 20.38 -33.27 17.90
CA VAL A 274 21.80 -33.65 17.97
C VAL A 274 22.14 -34.17 19.36
N ILE A 275 21.76 -33.50 20.44
CA ILE A 275 21.99 -33.94 21.82
C ILE A 275 21.31 -35.28 22.08
N THR A 276 20.07 -35.47 21.64
CA THR A 276 19.34 -36.73 21.83
C THR A 276 20.07 -37.89 21.16
N LEU A 277 20.52 -37.71 19.92
CA LEU A 277 21.31 -38.71 19.19
C LEU A 277 22.65 -39.01 19.88
N LEU A 278 23.33 -37.97 20.40
CA LEU A 278 24.58 -38.12 21.12
C LEU A 278 24.38 -38.92 22.39
N VAL A 279 23.38 -38.58 23.20
CA VAL A 279 23.08 -39.29 24.44
C VAL A 279 22.71 -40.74 24.17
N SER A 280 21.84 -41.01 23.19
CA SER A 280 21.40 -42.36 22.83
C SER A 280 22.54 -43.25 22.35
N ASN A 281 23.56 -42.72 21.66
CA ASN A 281 24.70 -43.45 21.16
C ASN A 281 25.87 -43.55 22.19
N LEU A 282 26.01 -42.54 23.05
CA LEU A 282 27.12 -42.46 23.99
C LEU A 282 26.87 -43.31 25.27
N LEU A 283 25.63 -43.31 25.77
CA LEU A 283 25.30 -44.03 27.03
C LEU A 283 25.68 -45.53 26.99
N PRO A 284 25.35 -46.31 25.95
CA PRO A 284 25.76 -47.71 25.84
C PRO A 284 27.28 -47.85 25.77
N LYS A 285 27.96 -46.99 25.00
CA LYS A 285 29.43 -47.07 24.86
C LYS A 285 30.19 -46.73 26.14
N LEU A 286 29.66 -45.83 26.96
CA LEU A 286 30.24 -45.55 28.28
C LEU A 286 30.17 -46.76 29.23
N GLN A 287 29.10 -47.56 29.13
CA GLN A 287 28.95 -48.81 29.92
C GLN A 287 29.91 -49.91 29.48
N GLU A 288 30.25 -49.93 28.19
CA GLU A 288 31.20 -50.91 27.59
C GLU A 288 32.66 -50.49 27.71
N GLY A 289 33.00 -49.36 28.37
CA GLY A 289 34.36 -48.88 28.54
C GLY A 289 34.86 -47.99 27.35
N ALA A 290 34.14 -46.95 27.06
CA ALA A 290 34.47 -46.05 25.95
C ALA A 290 35.87 -45.47 26.05
N THR A 291 36.58 -45.49 24.93
CA THR A 291 37.92 -44.91 24.80
C THR A 291 37.84 -43.38 24.80
N TRP A 292 38.81 -42.70 25.39
CA TRP A 292 38.90 -41.22 25.41
C TRP A 292 38.80 -40.61 24.00
N LYS A 293 39.17 -41.36 22.95
CA LYS A 293 39.05 -40.98 21.52
C LYS A 293 37.61 -40.64 21.09
N VAL A 294 36.60 -41.27 21.71
CA VAL A 294 35.18 -40.99 21.42
C VAL A 294 34.60 -40.00 22.42
N ILE A 295 35.05 -40.05 23.67
CA ILE A 295 34.51 -39.23 24.76
C ILE A 295 34.79 -37.73 24.52
N VAL A 296 36.05 -37.38 24.19
CA VAL A 296 36.47 -35.99 24.06
C VAL A 296 35.73 -35.24 22.92
N PRO A 297 35.66 -35.75 21.66
CA PRO A 297 34.91 -35.09 20.61
C PRO A 297 33.41 -35.02 20.93
N THR A 298 32.83 -36.00 21.59
CA THR A 298 31.41 -36.00 21.96
C THR A 298 31.10 -34.95 23.01
N ILE A 299 31.93 -34.78 24.03
CA ILE A 299 31.80 -33.71 25.03
C ILE A 299 31.90 -32.35 24.35
N LEU A 300 32.84 -32.17 23.42
CA LEU A 300 33.02 -30.93 22.69
C LEU A 300 31.79 -30.59 21.88
N LEU A 301 31.21 -31.55 21.16
CA LEU A 301 29.98 -31.34 20.36
C LEU A 301 28.77 -31.06 21.27
N THR A 302 28.66 -31.77 22.41
CA THR A 302 27.60 -31.53 23.39
C THR A 302 27.70 -30.12 23.98
N ALA A 303 28.90 -29.68 24.36
CA ALA A 303 29.13 -28.33 24.87
C ALA A 303 28.80 -27.25 23.84
N THR A 304 29.12 -27.51 22.56
CA THR A 304 28.76 -26.63 21.42
C THR A 304 27.24 -26.50 21.28
N CYS A 305 26.51 -27.61 21.27
CA CYS A 305 25.05 -27.62 21.21
C CYS A 305 24.41 -26.87 22.38
N LEU A 306 24.86 -27.15 23.62
CA LEU A 306 24.38 -26.46 24.83
C LEU A 306 24.66 -24.95 24.76
N GLY A 307 25.86 -24.54 24.38
CA GLY A 307 26.20 -23.14 24.20
C GLY A 307 25.33 -22.46 23.17
N SER A 308 25.11 -23.08 21.99
CA SER A 308 24.21 -22.60 20.97
C SER A 308 22.76 -22.46 21.46
N MET A 309 22.24 -23.47 22.21
CA MET A 309 20.88 -23.43 22.79
C MET A 309 20.71 -22.28 23.80
N VAL A 310 21.72 -21.99 24.61
CA VAL A 310 21.67 -20.86 25.57
C VAL A 310 21.45 -19.53 24.79
N PHE A 311 22.20 -19.27 23.72
CA PHE A 311 22.07 -18.07 22.95
C PHE A 311 20.74 -18.03 22.15
N ALA A 312 20.26 -19.17 21.65
CA ALA A 312 18.94 -19.26 21.01
C ALA A 312 17.82 -18.92 22.01
N THR A 313 17.88 -19.43 23.23
CA THR A 313 16.94 -19.13 24.31
C THR A 313 16.99 -17.63 24.70
N LEU A 314 18.20 -17.05 24.80
CA LEU A 314 18.36 -15.63 25.08
C LEU A 314 17.78 -14.72 23.97
N ALA A 315 17.80 -15.20 22.73
CA ALA A 315 17.20 -14.47 21.59
C ALA A 315 15.66 -14.47 21.66
N THR A 316 15.02 -15.54 22.14
CA THR A 316 13.56 -15.68 22.22
C THR A 316 12.98 -15.27 23.57
N ARG A 317 13.80 -15.11 24.60
CA ARG A 317 13.35 -14.81 25.98
C ARG A 317 12.56 -13.49 26.01
N PRO A 318 11.30 -13.51 26.49
CA PRO A 318 10.52 -12.30 26.66
C PRO A 318 11.22 -11.33 27.63
N LYS A 319 11.37 -10.07 27.22
CA LYS A 319 11.83 -8.98 28.10
C LYS A 319 10.70 -7.98 28.21
N ILE A 320 10.08 -7.89 29.38
CA ILE A 320 9.17 -6.82 29.72
C ILE A 320 10.05 -5.70 30.31
N THR A 321 10.13 -4.58 29.59
CA THR A 321 10.76 -3.39 30.15
C THR A 321 9.70 -2.73 31.04
N GLU A 322 9.84 -2.81 32.34
CA GLU A 322 8.93 -2.18 33.30
C GLU A 322 9.19 -0.68 33.30
N GLY A 323 8.21 0.10 32.89
CA GLY A 323 8.16 1.54 33.03
C GLY A 323 6.96 1.93 33.87
N THR A 324 7.16 2.74 34.92
CA THR A 324 6.05 3.38 35.62
C THR A 324 5.71 4.68 34.93
N VAL A 325 4.53 4.77 34.35
CA VAL A 325 4.02 6.00 33.77
C VAL A 325 3.16 6.72 34.79
N THR A 326 3.58 7.96 35.13
CA THR A 326 2.82 8.85 36.03
C THR A 326 2.07 9.90 35.21
N ARG A 327 1.01 10.49 35.78
CA ARG A 327 0.27 11.62 35.16
C ARG A 327 1.19 12.81 34.85
N GLU A 328 2.21 13.06 35.70
CA GLU A 328 3.19 14.11 35.48
C GLU A 328 4.06 13.85 34.26
N ALA A 329 4.47 12.58 34.05
CA ALA A 329 5.24 12.20 32.88
C ALA A 329 4.44 12.32 31.58
N ILE A 330 3.13 12.06 31.62
CA ILE A 330 2.20 12.28 30.50
C ILE A 330 2.11 13.77 30.18
N LYS A 331 1.83 14.63 31.18
CA LYS A 331 1.76 16.09 31.03
C LYS A 331 3.07 16.68 30.49
N GLN A 332 4.21 16.09 30.84
CA GLN A 332 5.55 16.50 30.35
C GLN A 332 5.88 15.88 28.97
N ARG A 333 4.94 15.17 28.32
CA ARG A 333 5.14 14.46 27.02
C ARG A 333 6.31 13.46 27.02
N LYS A 334 6.70 12.94 28.20
CA LYS A 334 7.81 12.00 28.37
C LYS A 334 7.36 10.54 28.41
N ALA A 335 6.07 10.29 28.60
CA ALA A 335 5.51 8.95 28.68
C ALA A 335 5.35 8.33 27.29
N ASN A 336 5.59 7.02 27.17
CA ASN A 336 5.23 6.22 26.00
C ASN A 336 4.07 5.29 26.39
N LEU A 337 2.84 5.65 26.00
CA LEU A 337 1.61 4.89 26.26
C LEU A 337 1.32 3.84 25.17
N LEU A 338 2.14 3.74 24.12
CA LEU A 338 1.95 2.77 23.05
C LEU A 338 2.54 1.41 23.38
N PHE A 339 3.56 1.36 24.24
CA PHE A 339 4.19 0.12 24.66
C PHE A 339 3.51 -0.48 25.89
N PHE A 340 3.00 -1.71 25.75
CA PHE A 340 2.23 -2.40 26.80
C PHE A 340 2.96 -2.49 28.16
N GLY A 341 4.27 -2.66 28.16
CA GLY A 341 5.09 -2.73 29.37
C GLY A 341 5.06 -1.46 30.23
N ASN A 342 4.61 -0.34 29.66
CA ASN A 342 4.49 0.93 30.36
C ASN A 342 3.10 1.13 31.01
N PHE A 343 2.04 0.58 30.39
CA PHE A 343 0.66 0.85 30.83
C PHE A 343 -0.03 -0.31 31.52
N TYR A 344 0.50 -1.55 31.44
CA TYR A 344 -0.18 -2.73 31.99
C TYR A 344 -0.46 -2.65 33.50
N ASN A 345 0.32 -1.84 34.24
CA ASN A 345 0.14 -1.58 35.67
C ASN A 345 -0.64 -0.28 35.96
N MET A 346 -1.11 0.45 34.93
CA MET A 346 -1.86 1.68 35.13
C MET A 346 -3.34 1.39 35.46
N GLN A 347 -3.97 2.30 36.20
CA GLN A 347 -5.43 2.29 36.33
C GLN A 347 -6.06 2.69 34.98
N LEU A 348 -7.20 2.08 34.64
CA LEU A 348 -7.89 2.30 33.36
C LEU A 348 -8.18 3.78 33.11
N GLU A 349 -8.60 4.51 34.15
CA GLU A 349 -8.91 5.94 34.08
C GLU A 349 -7.69 6.79 33.71
N ASP A 350 -6.52 6.46 34.28
CA ASP A 350 -5.26 7.17 34.00
C ASP A 350 -4.79 6.86 32.58
N PHE A 351 -4.96 5.63 32.13
CA PHE A 351 -4.64 5.23 30.75
C PHE A 351 -5.52 5.94 29.74
N GLN A 352 -6.86 5.91 29.93
CA GLN A 352 -7.82 6.60 29.07
C GLN A 352 -7.57 8.10 28.99
N TRP A 353 -7.31 8.73 30.15
CA TRP A 353 -6.96 10.14 30.18
C TRP A 353 -5.67 10.43 29.41
N GLY A 354 -4.63 9.63 29.61
CA GLY A 354 -3.35 9.80 28.95
C GLY A 354 -3.42 9.57 27.41
N VAL A 355 -4.22 8.62 26.97
CA VAL A 355 -4.51 8.41 25.54
C VAL A 355 -5.23 9.59 24.92
N ASN A 356 -6.24 10.16 25.62
CA ASN A 356 -6.94 11.35 25.15
C ASN A 356 -6.00 12.56 25.03
N GLU A 357 -5.13 12.80 26.01
CA GLU A 357 -4.11 13.84 25.95
C GLU A 357 -3.17 13.65 24.75
N MET A 358 -2.77 12.41 24.49
CA MET A 358 -1.90 12.09 23.35
C MET A 358 -2.60 12.27 21.99
N LEU A 359 -3.91 11.92 21.89
CA LEU A 359 -4.67 12.04 20.64
C LEU A 359 -5.03 13.49 20.30
N THR A 360 -5.15 14.36 21.30
CA THR A 360 -5.44 15.79 21.11
C THR A 360 -4.19 16.61 20.73
N ASP A 361 -2.98 16.04 20.94
CA ASP A 361 -1.70 16.69 20.64
C ASP A 361 -0.90 15.89 19.60
N PRO A 362 -0.92 16.28 18.32
CA PRO A 362 -0.20 15.57 17.26
C PRO A 362 1.31 15.44 17.50
N GLU A 363 1.95 16.43 18.14
CA GLU A 363 3.39 16.39 18.44
C GLU A 363 3.68 15.32 19.50
N PHE A 364 2.86 15.22 20.51
CA PHE A 364 2.97 14.18 21.53
C PHE A 364 2.72 12.80 20.95
N LEU A 365 1.71 12.65 20.09
CA LEU A 365 1.41 11.39 19.40
C LEU A 365 2.61 10.92 18.56
N TYR A 366 3.13 11.76 17.65
CA TYR A 366 4.24 11.38 16.78
C TYR A 366 5.55 11.14 17.53
N SER A 367 5.80 11.92 18.59
CA SER A 367 6.95 11.70 19.47
C SER A 367 6.85 10.34 20.18
N SER A 368 5.67 9.97 20.66
CA SER A 368 5.41 8.67 21.29
C SER A 368 5.60 7.52 20.31
N MET A 369 5.06 7.64 19.09
CA MET A 369 5.24 6.64 18.03
C MET A 369 6.71 6.46 17.64
N SER A 370 7.46 7.56 17.48
CA SER A 370 8.90 7.52 17.17
C SER A 370 9.70 6.82 18.26
N ARG A 371 9.35 7.11 19.52
CA ARG A 371 10.00 6.50 20.68
C ARG A 371 9.73 5.01 20.77
N ASP A 372 8.50 4.59 20.47
CA ASP A 372 8.13 3.18 20.44
C ASP A 372 8.91 2.41 19.38
N LEU A 373 8.97 2.92 18.13
CA LEU A 373 9.78 2.35 17.06
C LEU A 373 11.27 2.25 17.41
N TYR A 374 11.82 3.26 18.09
CA TYR A 374 13.21 3.23 18.53
C TYR A 374 13.47 2.08 19.51
N PHE A 375 12.61 1.89 20.51
CA PHE A 375 12.76 0.80 21.46
C PHE A 375 12.54 -0.59 20.84
N LEU A 376 11.59 -0.71 19.90
CA LEU A 376 11.41 -1.93 19.09
C LEU A 376 12.69 -2.25 18.30
N GLY A 377 13.34 -1.24 17.73
CA GLY A 377 14.62 -1.40 17.03
C GLY A 377 15.74 -1.89 17.93
N ILE A 378 15.86 -1.36 19.16
CA ILE A 378 16.84 -1.81 20.15
C ILE A 378 16.61 -3.27 20.53
N VAL A 379 15.36 -3.66 20.78
CA VAL A 379 15.02 -5.05 21.13
C VAL A 379 15.35 -5.98 19.96
N LEU A 380 15.00 -5.59 18.75
CA LEU A 380 15.30 -6.35 17.55
C LEU A 380 16.82 -6.54 17.34
N ALA A 381 17.60 -5.48 17.48
CA ALA A 381 19.05 -5.55 17.37
C ALA A 381 19.68 -6.53 18.40
N LYS A 382 19.17 -6.54 19.63
CA LYS A 382 19.61 -7.50 20.65
C LYS A 382 19.26 -8.93 20.27
N LYS A 383 18.05 -9.20 19.77
CA LYS A 383 17.62 -10.53 19.29
C LYS A 383 18.57 -11.05 18.20
N TYR A 384 18.84 -10.21 17.19
CA TYR A 384 19.74 -10.58 16.08
C TYR A 384 21.18 -10.81 16.56
N LYS A 385 21.66 -10.04 17.55
CA LYS A 385 22.99 -10.24 18.13
C LYS A 385 23.11 -11.61 18.80
N TYR A 386 22.11 -12.01 19.61
CA TYR A 386 22.10 -13.34 20.24
C TYR A 386 21.94 -14.44 19.20
N LEU A 387 21.10 -14.25 18.20
CA LEU A 387 20.91 -15.20 17.11
C LEU A 387 22.21 -15.42 16.33
N SER A 388 22.94 -14.35 16.00
CA SER A 388 24.24 -14.43 15.33
C SER A 388 25.27 -15.20 16.19
N ALA A 389 25.33 -14.96 17.50
CA ALA A 389 26.19 -15.71 18.40
C ALA A 389 25.83 -17.20 18.44
N CYS A 390 24.52 -17.52 18.48
CA CYS A 390 24.00 -18.88 18.41
C CYS A 390 24.51 -19.63 17.16
N TYR A 391 24.35 -19.04 15.98
CA TYR A 391 24.79 -19.61 14.72
C TYR A 391 26.31 -19.76 14.64
N ASN A 392 27.08 -18.78 15.10
CA ASN A 392 28.53 -18.81 15.08
C ASN A 392 29.07 -19.92 15.99
N ILE A 393 28.54 -20.05 17.23
CA ILE A 393 28.93 -21.10 18.15
C ILE A 393 28.65 -22.47 17.54
N PHE A 394 27.46 -22.66 16.99
CA PHE A 394 27.08 -23.93 16.36
C PHE A 394 27.96 -24.24 15.15
N MET A 395 28.15 -23.31 14.24
CA MET A 395 28.93 -23.52 13.02
C MET A 395 30.41 -23.84 13.32
N PHE A 396 31.07 -23.00 14.10
CA PHE A 396 32.48 -23.22 14.41
C PHE A 396 32.69 -24.42 15.34
N GLY A 397 31.81 -24.60 16.33
CA GLY A 397 31.87 -25.73 17.24
C GLY A 397 31.64 -27.07 16.53
N LEU A 398 30.73 -27.11 15.54
CA LEU A 398 30.51 -28.30 14.73
C LEU A 398 31.76 -28.63 13.89
N ILE A 399 32.38 -27.66 13.24
CA ILE A 399 33.61 -27.86 12.46
C ILE A 399 34.72 -28.38 13.35
N ILE A 400 34.97 -27.80 14.52
CA ILE A 400 36.00 -28.23 15.47
C ILE A 400 35.70 -29.63 15.99
N SER A 401 34.45 -29.93 16.31
CA SER A 401 34.06 -31.27 16.80
C SER A 401 34.25 -32.34 15.72
N MET A 402 33.91 -32.05 14.47
CA MET A 402 34.13 -32.96 13.33
C MET A 402 35.62 -33.20 13.10
N ALA A 403 36.45 -32.17 13.16
CA ALA A 403 37.91 -32.31 13.06
C ALA A 403 38.46 -33.17 14.21
N ALA A 404 37.98 -32.98 15.42
CA ALA A 404 38.37 -33.78 16.58
C ALA A 404 38.00 -35.28 16.40
N PHE A 405 36.79 -35.56 15.85
CA PHE A 405 36.42 -36.97 15.52
C PHE A 405 37.33 -37.53 14.43
N ALA A 406 37.66 -36.76 13.38
CA ALA A 406 38.56 -37.25 12.32
C ALA A 406 39.94 -37.58 12.85
N VAL A 407 40.53 -36.72 13.69
CA VAL A 407 41.84 -36.99 14.33
C VAL A 407 41.77 -38.22 15.26
N ALA A 408 40.72 -38.31 16.06
CA ALA A 408 40.54 -39.46 16.98
C ALA A 408 40.36 -40.79 16.24
N ALA A 409 39.84 -40.77 15.01
CA ALA A 409 39.69 -41.97 14.17
C ALA A 409 41.01 -42.44 13.52
N THR A 410 41.98 -41.53 13.35
CA THR A 410 43.29 -41.85 12.75
C THR A 410 44.34 -42.26 13.80
N MET A 411 44.13 -41.92 15.05
CA MET A 411 44.93 -42.36 16.20
C MET A 411 44.45 -43.70 16.74
#